data_155e49123b7dfeb51df19ab6fdc8639f
#
_entry.id   155e49123b7dfeb51df19ab6fdc8639f
#
_cell.length_a   1.000
_cell.length_b   1.000
_cell.length_c   1.000
_cell.angle_alpha   90.00
_cell.angle_beta   90.00
_cell.angle_gamma   90.00
#
_symmetry.space_group_name_H-M   'P 1'
#
loop_
_entity.id
_entity.type
_entity.pdbx_description
1 polymer ?
#
loop_
_entity_poly.entity_id
_entity_poly.type
_entity_poly.pdbx_seq_one_letter_code
_entity_poly.pdbx_strand_id
1 'polypeptide(L)'
;MNKIAYKIYAVLKNLICSVLFFAILFGTLAFIAPLFRYEEDEISTGNLSTFYAARKESVDVVFLGASSVYRFFMPTVMYEKYGITSLNYSSAGMAGEAMTGLIDEIIDVQNPKLIVVELRDYIKWTGRVKEEDYDKDKWYEAQYSYISRIVNNMPVSKNRAKVIHDTVPSLLGDDELDWQFEFLKTHNNWKDISFSDFLSFARKELSGEKEVINLNGKYKGADYKGNLAVSSVDYNESVDWSDFTETKEIEPERLEVLDSLINKAKSVDTEILFLTTPYPETETLAVYENFVQNYLEENGVNFFNCNKKVKEIGIDFASDFYDKKHTNVKGAVKVTEYVGKYLVDKYNLEKSNLTEEEQKEWQSAADKWNKEVLEPGVKKIEETVSKHKAKGSTNY
;
A
#
# COMPACT_ATOMS: atom_id res chain seq x y z
N MET A 1 -61.85 -10.16 -2.26
CA MET A 1 -60.61 -10.02 -3.04
C MET A 1 -60.66 -10.96 -4.24
N ASN A 2 -60.52 -10.46 -5.47
CA ASN A 2 -60.59 -11.30 -6.68
C ASN A 2 -59.43 -12.34 -6.64
N LYS A 3 -59.66 -13.58 -7.08
CA LYS A 3 -58.65 -14.66 -7.15
C LYS A 3 -57.31 -14.23 -7.78
N ILE A 4 -57.38 -13.34 -8.75
CA ILE A 4 -56.20 -12.77 -9.40
C ILE A 4 -55.43 -11.85 -8.44
N ALA A 5 -56.12 -10.96 -7.73
CA ALA A 5 -55.53 -10.07 -6.73
C ALA A 5 -54.86 -10.82 -5.57
N TYR A 6 -55.49 -11.94 -5.14
CA TYR A 6 -54.87 -12.82 -4.13
C TYR A 6 -53.60 -13.51 -4.63
N LYS A 7 -53.57 -14.01 -5.86
CA LYS A 7 -52.39 -14.63 -6.46
C LYS A 7 -51.26 -13.58 -6.60
N ILE A 8 -51.54 -12.37 -7.09
CA ILE A 8 -50.55 -11.28 -7.18
C ILE A 8 -50.01 -10.94 -5.80
N TYR A 9 -50.88 -10.77 -4.79
CA TYR A 9 -50.45 -10.51 -3.40
C TYR A 9 -49.54 -11.62 -2.86
N ALA A 10 -49.90 -12.88 -3.08
CA ALA A 10 -49.09 -14.01 -2.61
C ALA A 10 -47.70 -14.05 -3.28
N VAL A 11 -47.62 -13.78 -4.59
CA VAL A 11 -46.37 -13.71 -5.32
C VAL A 11 -45.49 -12.55 -4.83
N LEU A 12 -46.08 -11.35 -4.69
CA LEU A 12 -45.38 -10.16 -4.17
C LEU A 12 -44.88 -10.39 -2.73
N LYS A 13 -45.71 -10.96 -1.86
CA LYS A 13 -45.33 -11.29 -0.50
C LYS A 13 -44.14 -12.26 -0.48
N ASN A 14 -44.18 -13.33 -1.27
CA ASN A 14 -43.10 -14.31 -1.31
C ASN A 14 -41.83 -13.69 -1.87
N LEU A 15 -41.92 -12.83 -2.89
CA LEU A 15 -40.78 -12.13 -3.45
C LEU A 15 -40.14 -11.22 -2.40
N ILE A 16 -40.95 -10.41 -1.69
CA ILE A 16 -40.46 -9.54 -0.60
C ILE A 16 -39.81 -10.37 0.51
N CYS A 17 -40.43 -11.47 0.93
CA CYS A 17 -39.85 -12.35 1.96
C CYS A 17 -38.54 -12.96 1.48
N SER A 18 -38.42 -13.38 0.22
CA SER A 18 -37.18 -13.89 -0.33
C SER A 18 -36.09 -12.83 -0.38
N VAL A 19 -36.41 -11.63 -0.84
CA VAL A 19 -35.47 -10.52 -0.87
C VAL A 19 -34.96 -10.17 0.54
N LEU A 20 -35.88 -10.09 1.52
CA LEU A 20 -35.52 -9.83 2.90
C LEU A 20 -34.67 -10.96 3.51
N PHE A 21 -35.01 -12.21 3.22
CA PHE A 21 -34.22 -13.37 3.67
C PHE A 21 -32.79 -13.30 3.15
N PHE A 22 -32.62 -13.09 1.85
CA PHE A 22 -31.28 -12.99 1.26
C PHE A 22 -30.52 -11.74 1.74
N ALA A 23 -31.19 -10.62 1.91
CA ALA A 23 -30.56 -9.42 2.47
C ALA A 23 -30.05 -9.64 3.91
N ILE A 24 -30.86 -10.30 4.75
CA ILE A 24 -30.44 -10.63 6.12
C ILE A 24 -29.30 -11.66 6.09
N LEU A 25 -29.42 -12.71 5.27
CA LEU A 25 -28.41 -13.75 5.16
C LEU A 25 -27.06 -13.15 4.72
N PHE A 26 -27.04 -12.42 3.61
CA PHE A 26 -25.81 -11.80 3.11
C PHE A 26 -25.28 -10.71 4.03
N GLY A 27 -26.16 -9.91 4.64
CA GLY A 27 -25.75 -8.93 5.65
C GLY A 27 -25.09 -9.58 6.87
N THR A 28 -25.64 -10.71 7.34
CA THR A 28 -25.04 -11.48 8.45
C THR A 28 -23.70 -12.08 8.05
N LEU A 29 -23.60 -12.70 6.87
CA LEU A 29 -22.35 -13.25 6.37
C LEU A 29 -21.28 -12.18 6.19
N ALA A 30 -21.63 -11.04 5.64
CA ALA A 30 -20.72 -9.90 5.51
C ALA A 30 -20.25 -9.37 6.87
N PHE A 31 -21.15 -9.30 7.86
CA PHE A 31 -20.84 -8.86 9.21
C PHE A 31 -19.86 -9.79 9.92
N ILE A 32 -20.03 -11.11 9.79
CA ILE A 32 -19.18 -12.10 10.47
C ILE A 32 -17.93 -12.48 9.66
N ALA A 33 -17.85 -12.16 8.37
CA ALA A 33 -16.74 -12.54 7.50
C ALA A 33 -15.36 -12.19 8.09
N PRO A 34 -15.13 -11.01 8.70
CA PRO A 34 -13.84 -10.67 9.29
C PRO A 34 -13.37 -11.62 10.39
N LEU A 35 -14.28 -12.31 11.09
CA LEU A 35 -13.91 -13.31 12.11
C LEU A 35 -13.18 -14.53 11.55
N PHE A 36 -13.35 -14.81 10.27
CA PHE A 36 -12.76 -15.97 9.60
C PHE A 36 -11.46 -15.65 8.88
N ARG A 37 -11.05 -14.36 8.87
CA ARG A 37 -9.84 -13.90 8.19
C ARG A 37 -8.59 -14.45 8.86
N TYR A 38 -7.62 -14.80 8.03
CA TYR A 38 -6.29 -15.16 8.47
C TYR A 38 -5.41 -13.91 8.40
N GLU A 39 -4.90 -13.45 9.54
CA GLU A 39 -3.96 -12.34 9.61
C GLU A 39 -2.53 -12.90 9.58
N GLU A 40 -1.89 -12.88 8.41
CA GLU A 40 -0.60 -13.52 8.21
C GLU A 40 0.60 -12.57 8.34
N ASP A 41 0.43 -11.28 8.07
CA ASP A 41 1.52 -10.31 8.04
C ASP A 41 1.24 -9.10 8.92
N GLU A 42 1.94 -9.03 10.05
CA GLU A 42 1.80 -7.97 11.03
C GLU A 42 2.03 -6.57 10.44
N ILE A 43 2.99 -6.44 9.52
CA ILE A 43 3.35 -5.15 8.93
C ILE A 43 2.25 -4.64 8.00
N SER A 44 1.80 -5.48 7.07
CA SER A 44 0.75 -5.11 6.11
C SER A 44 -0.57 -4.85 6.82
N THR A 45 -0.95 -5.73 7.76
CA THR A 45 -2.15 -5.57 8.59
C THR A 45 -2.08 -4.28 9.42
N GLY A 46 -0.94 -4.00 10.05
CA GLY A 46 -0.73 -2.77 10.80
C GLY A 46 -0.82 -1.51 9.93
N ASN A 47 -0.19 -1.50 8.76
CA ASN A 47 -0.24 -0.35 7.84
C ASN A 47 -1.65 -0.10 7.31
N LEU A 48 -2.32 -1.14 6.82
CA LEU A 48 -3.67 -1.00 6.26
C LEU A 48 -4.67 -0.62 7.36
N SER A 49 -4.59 -1.22 8.55
CA SER A 49 -5.44 -0.82 9.66
C SER A 49 -5.16 0.61 10.16
N THR A 50 -3.91 1.08 10.09
CA THR A 50 -3.56 2.48 10.40
C THR A 50 -4.28 3.45 9.45
N PHE A 51 -4.33 3.12 8.16
CA PHE A 51 -5.07 3.92 7.19
C PHE A 51 -6.57 3.99 7.52
N TYR A 52 -7.19 2.85 7.87
CA TYR A 52 -8.61 2.82 8.22
C TYR A 52 -8.93 3.42 9.59
N ALA A 53 -8.00 3.37 10.53
CA ALA A 53 -8.14 4.00 11.86
C ALA A 53 -7.98 5.52 11.82
N ALA A 54 -7.36 6.06 10.77
CA ALA A 54 -7.27 7.49 10.57
C ALA A 54 -8.67 8.09 10.36
N ARG A 55 -8.86 9.33 10.84
CA ARG A 55 -10.11 10.05 10.60
C ARG A 55 -10.31 10.23 9.10
N LYS A 56 -11.57 10.12 8.65
CA LYS A 56 -11.92 10.35 7.26
C LYS A 56 -11.54 11.76 6.81
N GLU A 57 -11.08 11.87 5.57
CA GLU A 57 -10.73 13.15 4.93
C GLU A 57 -9.75 13.99 5.76
N SER A 58 -8.78 13.30 6.41
CA SER A 58 -7.86 13.93 7.36
C SER A 58 -6.45 14.16 6.81
N VAL A 59 -6.18 13.75 5.57
CA VAL A 59 -4.86 13.90 4.96
C VAL A 59 -4.92 14.42 3.53
N ASP A 60 -3.91 15.21 3.17
CA ASP A 60 -3.80 15.81 1.84
C ASP A 60 -3.14 14.87 0.83
N VAL A 61 -2.27 13.97 1.27
CA VAL A 61 -1.52 13.05 0.41
C VAL A 61 -1.63 11.62 0.91
N VAL A 62 -1.87 10.67 0.01
CA VAL A 62 -1.78 9.24 0.30
C VAL A 62 -0.74 8.60 -0.61
N PHE A 63 0.24 7.90 -0.02
CA PHE A 63 1.20 7.08 -0.74
C PHE A 63 0.66 5.65 -0.85
N LEU A 64 0.44 5.19 -2.08
CA LEU A 64 -0.06 3.85 -2.40
C LEU A 64 1.06 3.00 -3.00
N GLY A 65 1.23 1.78 -2.54
CA GLY A 65 2.16 0.83 -3.14
C GLY A 65 2.63 -0.28 -2.21
N ALA A 66 3.74 -0.90 -2.59
CA ALA A 66 4.30 -2.04 -1.88
C ALA A 66 5.13 -1.65 -0.64
N SER A 67 6.06 -2.52 -0.24
CA SER A 67 6.97 -2.26 0.89
C SER A 67 7.84 -1.01 0.70
N SER A 68 8.11 -0.60 -0.51
CA SER A 68 8.77 0.65 -0.84
C SER A 68 8.08 1.84 -0.21
N VAL A 69 6.76 1.88 -0.18
CA VAL A 69 6.01 3.02 0.38
C VAL A 69 6.33 3.20 1.87
N TYR A 70 6.10 2.20 2.70
CA TYR A 70 6.33 2.35 4.15
C TYR A 70 7.81 2.37 4.57
N ARG A 71 8.72 2.08 3.64
CA ARG A 71 10.18 2.14 3.86
C ARG A 71 10.83 3.43 3.37
N PHE A 72 10.22 4.13 2.44
CA PHE A 72 10.78 5.33 1.82
C PHE A 72 10.06 6.61 2.21
N PHE A 73 8.75 6.57 2.51
CA PHE A 73 7.98 7.77 2.82
C PHE A 73 7.64 7.84 4.30
N MET A 74 8.04 8.95 4.91
CA MET A 74 7.89 9.23 6.33
C MET A 74 6.86 10.35 6.52
N PRO A 75 5.57 10.03 6.78
CA PRO A 75 4.51 11.04 6.94
C PRO A 75 4.83 12.11 7.99
N THR A 76 5.50 11.73 9.06
CA THR A 76 5.94 12.65 10.11
C THR A 76 6.96 13.67 9.61
N VAL A 77 7.92 13.26 8.76
CA VAL A 77 8.90 14.15 8.12
C VAL A 77 8.20 15.08 7.12
N MET A 78 7.24 14.55 6.35
CA MET A 78 6.43 15.34 5.43
C MET A 78 5.69 16.47 6.14
N TYR A 79 5.07 16.15 7.29
CA TYR A 79 4.39 17.13 8.12
C TYR A 79 5.36 18.15 8.72
N GLU A 80 6.43 17.71 9.35
CA GLU A 80 7.41 18.60 10.01
C GLU A 80 8.06 19.58 9.02
N LYS A 81 8.39 19.09 7.82
CA LYS A 81 9.12 19.87 6.82
C LYS A 81 8.23 20.83 6.03
N TYR A 82 7.04 20.37 5.66
CA TYR A 82 6.15 21.08 4.73
C TYR A 82 4.79 21.44 5.31
N GLY A 83 4.44 20.93 6.47
CA GLY A 83 3.11 21.09 7.07
C GLY A 83 2.02 20.29 6.34
N ILE A 84 2.41 19.29 5.52
CA ILE A 84 1.49 18.46 4.73
C ILE A 84 1.20 17.17 5.49
N THR A 85 -0.07 16.88 5.70
CA THR A 85 -0.50 15.60 6.27
C THR A 85 -0.51 14.50 5.22
N SER A 86 -0.01 13.33 5.56
CA SER A 86 -0.01 12.18 4.65
C SER A 86 -0.16 10.85 5.37
N LEU A 87 -0.55 9.81 4.63
CA LEU A 87 -0.61 8.43 5.10
C LEU A 87 0.00 7.47 4.08
N ASN A 88 0.52 6.35 4.58
CA ASN A 88 0.93 5.23 3.75
C ASN A 88 -0.20 4.20 3.70
N TYR A 89 -0.73 3.95 2.50
CA TYR A 89 -1.65 2.84 2.22
C TYR A 89 -0.89 1.77 1.47
N SER A 90 -0.30 0.84 2.20
CA SER A 90 0.72 -0.03 1.65
C SER A 90 0.76 -1.42 2.28
N SER A 91 1.09 -2.41 1.45
CA SER A 91 1.23 -3.81 1.83
C SER A 91 2.46 -4.42 1.15
N ALA A 92 3.15 -5.35 1.81
CA ALA A 92 4.29 -6.02 1.18
C ALA A 92 3.86 -6.76 -0.09
N GLY A 93 4.55 -6.49 -1.21
CA GLY A 93 4.32 -7.16 -2.49
C GLY A 93 2.99 -6.80 -3.16
N MET A 94 2.52 -5.56 -3.04
CA MET A 94 1.27 -5.12 -3.66
C MET A 94 1.31 -5.27 -5.17
N ALA A 95 0.34 -5.98 -5.74
CA ALA A 95 0.20 -6.19 -7.17
C ALA A 95 -0.35 -4.94 -7.87
N GLY A 96 0.12 -4.64 -9.08
CA GLY A 96 -0.36 -3.51 -9.89
C GLY A 96 -1.84 -3.59 -10.21
N GLU A 97 -2.35 -4.81 -10.43
CA GLU A 97 -3.74 -5.12 -10.70
C GLU A 97 -4.69 -4.64 -9.59
N ALA A 98 -4.23 -4.67 -8.34
CA ALA A 98 -5.02 -4.19 -7.21
C ALA A 98 -5.18 -2.66 -7.18
N MET A 99 -4.23 -1.93 -7.74
CA MET A 99 -4.07 -0.49 -7.49
C MET A 99 -5.26 0.35 -7.96
N THR A 100 -5.96 -0.04 -9.03
CA THR A 100 -7.13 0.70 -9.51
C THR A 100 -8.28 0.70 -8.49
N GLY A 101 -8.57 -0.45 -7.90
CA GLY A 101 -9.57 -0.57 -6.84
C GLY A 101 -9.13 0.09 -5.54
N LEU A 102 -7.81 0.07 -5.25
CA LEU A 102 -7.26 0.73 -4.07
C LEU A 102 -7.24 2.25 -4.19
N ILE A 103 -7.08 2.80 -5.40
CA ILE A 103 -7.27 4.24 -5.66
C ILE A 103 -8.71 4.65 -5.34
N ASP A 104 -9.71 3.87 -5.77
CA ASP A 104 -11.11 4.12 -5.44
C ASP A 104 -11.34 4.08 -3.91
N GLU A 105 -10.73 3.12 -3.22
CA GLU A 105 -10.82 3.00 -1.76
C GLU A 105 -10.20 4.21 -1.06
N ILE A 106 -9.04 4.67 -1.51
CA ILE A 106 -8.38 5.86 -0.96
C ILE A 106 -9.26 7.11 -1.13
N ILE A 107 -9.87 7.28 -2.30
CA ILE A 107 -10.77 8.40 -2.57
C ILE A 107 -12.02 8.30 -1.68
N ASP A 108 -12.64 7.15 -1.58
CA ASP A 108 -13.86 6.96 -0.77
C ASP A 108 -13.60 7.15 0.76
N VAL A 109 -12.38 6.88 1.24
CA VAL A 109 -12.05 6.98 2.67
C VAL A 109 -11.40 8.31 3.03
N GLN A 110 -10.43 8.78 2.25
CA GLN A 110 -9.61 9.95 2.60
C GLN A 110 -9.83 11.15 1.69
N ASN A 111 -10.31 10.95 0.46
CA ASN A 111 -10.52 12.03 -0.53
C ASN A 111 -9.33 13.02 -0.57
N PRO A 112 -8.08 12.54 -0.73
CA PRO A 112 -6.90 13.38 -0.64
C PRO A 112 -6.78 14.31 -1.86
N LYS A 113 -5.96 15.37 -1.74
CA LYS A 113 -5.62 16.23 -2.88
C LYS A 113 -4.74 15.52 -3.90
N LEU A 114 -3.91 14.59 -3.42
CA LEU A 114 -2.94 13.86 -4.24
C LEU A 114 -2.79 12.41 -3.77
N ILE A 115 -2.83 11.48 -4.73
CA ILE A 115 -2.41 10.09 -4.53
C ILE A 115 -1.08 9.88 -5.26
N VAL A 116 -0.09 9.40 -4.52
CA VAL A 116 1.23 9.04 -5.06
C VAL A 116 1.32 7.52 -5.17
N VAL A 117 1.34 7.01 -6.39
CA VAL A 117 1.35 5.56 -6.68
C VAL A 117 2.76 5.09 -6.99
N GLU A 118 3.31 4.26 -6.14
CA GLU A 118 4.68 3.73 -6.30
C GLU A 118 4.66 2.43 -7.12
N LEU A 119 5.36 2.43 -8.27
CA LEU A 119 5.29 1.38 -9.29
C LEU A 119 6.50 0.44 -9.31
N ARG A 120 7.48 0.56 -8.43
CA ARG A 120 8.70 -0.27 -8.48
C ARG A 120 8.41 -1.77 -8.51
N ASP A 121 7.52 -2.24 -7.63
CA ASP A 121 7.20 -3.67 -7.60
C ASP A 121 6.43 -4.10 -8.86
N TYR A 122 5.54 -3.28 -9.39
CA TYR A 122 4.91 -3.52 -10.69
C TYR A 122 5.97 -3.68 -11.80
N ILE A 123 6.90 -2.74 -11.93
CA ILE A 123 7.98 -2.76 -12.95
C ILE A 123 8.88 -3.98 -12.76
N LYS A 124 9.25 -4.29 -11.54
CA LYS A 124 10.06 -5.47 -11.22
C LYS A 124 9.39 -6.79 -11.63
N TRP A 125 8.07 -6.87 -11.53
CA TRP A 125 7.35 -8.08 -11.88
C TRP A 125 7.11 -8.20 -13.40
N THR A 126 7.12 -7.09 -14.17
CA THR A 126 6.97 -7.13 -15.63
C THR A 126 8.08 -7.92 -16.33
N GLY A 127 9.29 -7.92 -15.76
CA GLY A 127 10.43 -8.64 -16.33
C GLY A 127 10.57 -10.10 -15.92
N ARG A 128 9.83 -10.57 -14.91
CA ARG A 128 10.01 -11.91 -14.33
C ARG A 128 9.09 -12.99 -14.85
N VAL A 129 8.01 -12.64 -15.50
CA VAL A 129 6.98 -13.59 -15.97
C VAL A 129 7.48 -14.52 -17.07
N LYS A 130 8.64 -14.23 -17.67
CA LYS A 130 9.27 -15.03 -18.76
C LYS A 130 10.49 -15.84 -18.37
N GLU A 131 10.92 -15.85 -17.12
CA GLU A 131 12.04 -16.71 -16.75
C GLU A 131 11.61 -18.18 -16.84
N GLU A 132 12.25 -18.96 -17.75
CA GLU A 132 11.95 -20.38 -17.99
C GLU A 132 12.09 -21.26 -16.73
N ASP A 133 12.83 -20.78 -15.72
CA ASP A 133 13.05 -21.44 -14.42
C ASP A 133 12.00 -21.06 -13.36
N TYR A 134 10.87 -20.49 -13.78
CA TYR A 134 9.87 -19.97 -12.87
C TYR A 134 9.05 -21.10 -12.22
N ASP A 135 9.15 -21.22 -10.91
CA ASP A 135 8.36 -22.15 -10.09
C ASP A 135 6.92 -21.62 -9.93
N LYS A 136 5.98 -22.21 -10.68
CA LYS A 136 4.58 -21.78 -10.68
C LYS A 136 3.92 -21.86 -9.30
N ASP A 137 4.30 -22.85 -8.49
CA ASP A 137 3.72 -23.04 -7.17
C ASP A 137 4.19 -21.94 -6.21
N LYS A 138 5.46 -21.58 -6.25
CA LYS A 138 6.01 -20.46 -5.47
C LYS A 138 5.43 -19.10 -5.90
N TRP A 139 5.12 -18.94 -7.19
CA TRP A 139 4.44 -17.74 -7.65
C TRP A 139 3.03 -17.68 -7.09
N TYR A 140 2.28 -18.74 -7.24
CA TYR A 140 0.93 -18.80 -6.70
C TYR A 140 0.92 -18.49 -5.20
N GLU A 141 1.77 -19.14 -4.42
CA GLU A 141 1.91 -18.90 -2.98
C GLU A 141 2.24 -17.43 -2.67
N ALA A 142 3.16 -16.82 -3.42
CA ALA A 142 3.53 -15.42 -3.25
C ALA A 142 2.38 -14.48 -3.60
N GLN A 143 1.71 -14.67 -4.76
CA GLN A 143 0.58 -13.84 -5.16
C GLN A 143 -0.61 -14.02 -4.23
N TYR A 144 -0.89 -15.26 -3.81
CA TYR A 144 -1.90 -15.54 -2.80
C TYR A 144 -1.66 -14.74 -1.52
N SER A 145 -0.44 -14.80 -1.00
CA SER A 145 -0.06 -14.05 0.20
C SER A 145 -0.19 -12.54 0.00
N TYR A 146 0.21 -11.98 -1.14
CA TYR A 146 0.11 -10.55 -1.41
C TYR A 146 -1.33 -10.07 -1.53
N ILE A 147 -2.18 -10.83 -2.24
CA ILE A 147 -3.60 -10.49 -2.43
C ILE A 147 -4.36 -10.65 -1.12
N SER A 148 -4.14 -11.75 -0.38
CA SER A 148 -4.82 -11.99 0.90
C SER A 148 -4.52 -10.89 1.93
N ARG A 149 -3.28 -10.40 2.01
CA ARG A 149 -2.91 -9.28 2.89
C ARG A 149 -3.72 -8.02 2.62
N ILE A 150 -4.00 -7.73 1.36
CA ILE A 150 -4.80 -6.56 0.96
C ILE A 150 -6.28 -6.83 1.25
N VAL A 151 -6.83 -7.87 0.64
CA VAL A 151 -8.26 -8.18 0.64
C VAL A 151 -8.79 -8.45 2.06
N ASN A 152 -8.01 -9.15 2.89
CA ASN A 152 -8.39 -9.46 4.26
C ASN A 152 -8.41 -8.22 5.18
N ASN A 153 -7.67 -7.18 4.85
CA ASN A 153 -7.66 -5.93 5.61
C ASN A 153 -8.65 -4.88 5.09
N MET A 154 -9.24 -5.08 3.91
CA MET A 154 -10.26 -4.17 3.39
C MET A 154 -11.63 -4.46 4.02
N PRO A 155 -12.45 -3.42 4.32
CA PRO A 155 -13.84 -3.61 4.68
C PRO A 155 -14.61 -4.22 3.50
N VAL A 156 -15.71 -4.93 3.79
CA VAL A 156 -16.61 -5.43 2.73
C VAL A 156 -17.23 -4.24 2.00
N SER A 157 -16.82 -4.04 0.77
CA SER A 157 -17.18 -2.87 -0.04
C SER A 157 -17.15 -3.19 -1.54
N LYS A 158 -17.70 -2.27 -2.36
CA LYS A 158 -17.56 -2.34 -3.83
C LYS A 158 -16.09 -2.34 -4.28
N ASN A 159 -15.23 -1.58 -3.57
CA ASN A 159 -13.82 -1.46 -3.93
C ASN A 159 -13.06 -2.75 -3.61
N ARG A 160 -13.37 -3.39 -2.47
CA ARG A 160 -12.85 -4.73 -2.16
C ARG A 160 -13.26 -5.74 -3.23
N ALA A 161 -14.54 -5.72 -3.63
CA ALA A 161 -15.04 -6.59 -4.69
C ALA A 161 -14.29 -6.36 -6.02
N LYS A 162 -14.00 -5.10 -6.34
CA LYS A 162 -13.21 -4.75 -7.51
C LYS A 162 -11.77 -5.24 -7.40
N VAL A 163 -11.10 -5.06 -6.27
CA VAL A 163 -9.74 -5.58 -6.06
C VAL A 163 -9.69 -7.09 -6.26
N ILE A 164 -10.67 -7.83 -5.73
CA ILE A 164 -10.78 -9.28 -5.93
C ILE A 164 -10.95 -9.61 -7.42
N HIS A 165 -11.87 -8.91 -8.10
CA HIS A 165 -12.13 -9.10 -9.53
C HIS A 165 -10.87 -8.87 -10.39
N ASP A 166 -10.14 -7.79 -10.09
CA ASP A 166 -8.96 -7.38 -10.89
C ASP A 166 -7.73 -8.28 -10.62
N THR A 167 -7.66 -8.96 -9.47
CA THR A 167 -6.46 -9.72 -9.04
C THR A 167 -6.63 -11.22 -9.06
N VAL A 168 -7.72 -11.74 -8.53
CA VAL A 168 -7.86 -13.17 -8.23
C VAL A 168 -7.86 -14.03 -9.49
N PRO A 169 -8.70 -13.77 -10.52
CA PRO A 169 -8.70 -14.58 -11.72
C PRO A 169 -7.38 -14.49 -12.52
N SER A 170 -6.82 -13.28 -12.62
CA SER A 170 -5.65 -13.01 -13.46
C SER A 170 -4.34 -13.52 -12.85
N LEU A 171 -4.17 -13.42 -11.52
CA LEU A 171 -2.93 -13.77 -10.83
C LEU A 171 -2.96 -15.17 -10.21
N LEU A 172 -4.11 -15.67 -9.81
CA LEU A 172 -4.26 -16.95 -9.12
C LEU A 172 -5.01 -18.00 -9.94
N GLY A 173 -5.91 -17.57 -10.84
CA GLY A 173 -6.84 -18.48 -11.52
C GLY A 173 -7.93 -19.04 -10.59
N ASP A 174 -8.08 -18.47 -9.40
CA ASP A 174 -9.11 -18.87 -8.42
C ASP A 174 -10.48 -18.31 -8.80
N ASP A 175 -11.56 -18.89 -8.22
CA ASP A 175 -12.91 -18.36 -8.33
C ASP A 175 -13.07 -17.12 -7.42
N GLU A 176 -13.57 -16.03 -7.98
CA GLU A 176 -13.81 -14.79 -7.23
C GLU A 176 -14.77 -14.97 -6.06
N LEU A 177 -15.77 -15.86 -6.18
CA LEU A 177 -16.77 -16.08 -5.14
C LEU A 177 -16.15 -16.58 -3.84
N ASP A 178 -15.10 -17.40 -3.92
CA ASP A 178 -14.39 -17.91 -2.75
C ASP A 178 -13.67 -16.79 -1.98
N TRP A 179 -13.30 -15.73 -2.68
CA TRP A 179 -12.63 -14.56 -2.13
C TRP A 179 -13.62 -13.46 -1.71
N GLN A 180 -14.76 -13.35 -2.40
CA GLN A 180 -15.84 -12.45 -1.99
C GLN A 180 -16.51 -12.91 -0.70
N PHE A 181 -16.67 -14.23 -0.56
CA PHE A 181 -17.25 -14.87 0.59
C PHE A 181 -16.20 -15.71 1.33
N GLU A 182 -15.31 -15.05 2.06
CA GLU A 182 -14.22 -15.68 2.82
C GLU A 182 -14.67 -16.89 3.65
N PHE A 183 -15.91 -16.88 4.09
CA PHE A 183 -16.54 -18.02 4.75
C PHE A 183 -16.46 -19.31 3.93
N LEU A 184 -16.59 -19.26 2.61
CA LEU A 184 -16.49 -20.44 1.73
C LEU A 184 -15.10 -21.05 1.79
N LYS A 185 -14.08 -20.22 1.90
CA LYS A 185 -12.67 -20.64 1.92
C LYS A 185 -12.17 -21.00 3.32
N THR A 186 -12.62 -20.27 4.32
CA THR A 186 -12.09 -20.35 5.69
C THR A 186 -13.08 -20.91 6.69
N HIS A 187 -14.20 -21.50 6.23
CA HIS A 187 -15.25 -22.03 7.10
C HIS A 187 -14.75 -23.05 8.14
N ASN A 188 -13.64 -23.72 7.91
CA ASN A 188 -13.04 -24.64 8.89
C ASN A 188 -12.47 -23.92 10.13
N ASN A 189 -12.19 -22.62 10.04
CA ASN A 189 -11.63 -21.82 11.14
C ASN A 189 -12.68 -21.53 12.22
N TRP A 190 -13.97 -21.78 11.96
CA TRP A 190 -15.02 -21.57 12.95
C TRP A 190 -14.80 -22.33 14.26
N LYS A 191 -14.04 -23.43 14.21
CA LYS A 191 -13.71 -24.26 15.38
C LYS A 191 -12.80 -23.54 16.38
N ASP A 192 -12.02 -22.57 15.88
CA ASP A 192 -11.04 -21.82 16.66
C ASP A 192 -11.63 -20.52 17.20
N ILE A 193 -12.86 -20.17 16.79
CA ILE A 193 -13.57 -18.96 17.21
C ILE A 193 -14.41 -19.27 18.45
N SER A 194 -14.05 -18.68 19.58
CA SER A 194 -14.84 -18.79 20.80
C SER A 194 -16.04 -17.81 20.78
N PHE A 195 -17.04 -18.10 21.61
CA PHE A 195 -18.16 -17.16 21.76
C PHE A 195 -17.73 -15.81 22.34
N SER A 196 -16.66 -15.77 23.14
CA SER A 196 -16.06 -14.52 23.61
C SER A 196 -15.44 -13.71 22.49
N ASP A 197 -14.79 -14.35 21.51
CA ASP A 197 -14.20 -13.68 20.33
C ASP A 197 -15.29 -13.06 19.48
N PHE A 198 -16.39 -13.81 19.26
CA PHE A 198 -17.56 -13.29 18.56
C PHE A 198 -18.18 -12.07 19.27
N LEU A 199 -18.35 -12.12 20.60
CA LEU A 199 -18.90 -10.98 21.35
C LEU A 199 -17.96 -9.77 21.33
N SER A 200 -16.66 -10.00 21.45
CA SER A 200 -15.64 -8.95 21.36
C SER A 200 -15.67 -8.28 19.98
N PHE A 201 -15.66 -9.08 18.92
CA PHE A 201 -15.78 -8.63 17.55
C PHE A 201 -17.08 -7.85 17.31
N ALA A 202 -18.23 -8.41 17.68
CA ALA A 202 -19.53 -7.77 17.48
C ALA A 202 -19.63 -6.42 18.21
N ARG A 203 -19.09 -6.33 19.43
CA ARG A 203 -19.04 -5.09 20.19
C ARG A 203 -18.17 -4.03 19.50
N LYS A 204 -17.02 -4.44 18.99
CA LYS A 204 -16.08 -3.58 18.26
C LYS A 204 -16.70 -3.05 16.96
N GLU A 205 -17.26 -3.93 16.14
CA GLU A 205 -17.93 -3.55 14.89
C GLU A 205 -19.12 -2.61 15.10
N LEU A 206 -19.93 -2.87 16.14
CA LEU A 206 -21.10 -2.05 16.48
C LEU A 206 -20.72 -0.71 17.11
N SER A 207 -19.58 -0.58 17.77
CA SER A 207 -19.10 0.71 18.30
C SER A 207 -18.65 1.66 17.19
N GLY A 208 -18.31 1.13 16.01
CA GLY A 208 -17.74 1.89 14.90
C GLY A 208 -16.31 2.38 15.15
N GLU A 209 -15.70 1.98 16.28
CA GLU A 209 -14.31 2.26 16.57
C GLU A 209 -13.39 1.42 15.67
N LYS A 210 -12.61 2.11 14.85
CA LYS A 210 -11.56 1.49 14.03
C LYS A 210 -10.24 1.61 14.77
N GLU A 211 -9.72 0.49 15.20
CA GLU A 211 -8.43 0.41 15.88
C GLU A 211 -7.35 -0.10 14.93
N VAL A 212 -6.12 0.33 15.20
CA VAL A 212 -4.96 -0.25 14.54
C VAL A 212 -4.76 -1.69 15.03
N ILE A 213 -4.72 -2.62 14.10
CA ILE A 213 -4.49 -4.03 14.40
C ILE A 213 -2.99 -4.24 14.62
N ASN A 214 -2.64 -4.71 15.82
CA ASN A 214 -1.27 -5.01 16.22
C ASN A 214 -1.21 -6.44 16.75
N LEU A 215 -0.99 -7.40 15.84
CA LEU A 215 -1.12 -8.84 16.09
C LEU A 215 -0.23 -9.34 17.23
N ASN A 216 1.01 -8.87 17.30
CA ASN A 216 2.01 -9.37 18.24
C ASN A 216 2.56 -8.27 19.18
N GLY A 217 1.93 -7.11 19.25
CA GLY A 217 2.42 -5.97 20.02
C GLY A 217 3.73 -5.36 19.49
N LYS A 218 4.15 -5.71 18.27
CA LYS A 218 5.42 -5.29 17.69
C LYS A 218 5.29 -4.20 16.63
N TYR A 219 4.09 -4.03 16.05
CA TYR A 219 3.85 -3.00 15.07
C TYR A 219 3.81 -1.62 15.73
N LYS A 220 4.73 -0.76 15.34
CA LYS A 220 4.84 0.61 15.85
C LYS A 220 4.49 1.68 14.80
N GLY A 221 4.21 1.28 13.56
CA GLY A 221 3.97 2.19 12.46
C GLY A 221 2.76 3.11 12.67
N ALA A 222 1.78 2.70 13.47
CA ALA A 222 0.61 3.51 13.82
C ALA A 222 0.97 4.84 14.46
N ASP A 223 1.92 4.82 15.38
CA ASP A 223 2.41 6.03 16.06
C ASP A 223 3.05 7.03 15.09
N TYR A 224 3.44 6.56 13.90
CA TYR A 224 4.17 7.30 12.87
C TYR A 224 3.43 7.34 11.54
N LYS A 225 2.10 7.22 11.55
CA LYS A 225 1.23 7.34 10.36
C LYS A 225 1.56 6.32 9.25
N GLY A 226 1.95 5.11 9.63
CA GLY A 226 2.18 3.99 8.70
C GLY A 226 3.61 3.86 8.18
N ASN A 227 4.61 4.54 8.75
CA ASN A 227 5.99 4.30 8.38
C ASN A 227 6.68 3.25 9.26
N LEU A 228 7.68 2.57 8.68
CA LEU A 228 8.47 1.54 9.35
C LEU A 228 9.95 1.66 9.01
N ALA A 229 10.59 2.69 9.53
CA ALA A 229 12.01 2.92 9.35
C ALA A 229 12.87 1.84 10.04
N VAL A 230 14.02 1.53 9.45
CA VAL A 230 15.00 0.54 9.92
C VAL A 230 16.34 1.21 10.16
N SER A 231 17.07 0.80 11.19
CA SER A 231 18.36 1.39 11.62
C SER A 231 19.54 0.44 11.39
N SER A 232 19.54 -0.35 10.32
CA SER A 232 20.66 -1.16 9.88
C SER A 232 21.21 -0.69 8.54
N VAL A 233 22.35 -1.21 8.14
CA VAL A 233 23.03 -0.85 6.89
C VAL A 233 23.36 -2.13 6.14
N ASP A 234 23.01 -2.17 4.87
CA ASP A 234 23.54 -3.09 3.86
C ASP A 234 24.34 -2.26 2.84
N TYR A 235 25.54 -2.69 2.58
CA TYR A 235 26.47 -1.97 1.69
C TYR A 235 26.20 -2.38 0.25
N ASN A 236 25.49 -1.50 -0.50
CA ASN A 236 25.20 -1.72 -1.90
C ASN A 236 26.18 -0.91 -2.78
N GLU A 237 26.43 -1.41 -3.98
CA GLU A 237 27.21 -0.67 -4.97
C GLU A 237 26.37 0.48 -5.54
N SER A 238 27.06 1.57 -5.85
CA SER A 238 26.44 2.74 -6.49
C SER A 238 26.32 2.47 -7.98
N VAL A 239 25.11 2.58 -8.51
CA VAL A 239 24.86 2.57 -9.96
C VAL A 239 24.17 3.88 -10.33
N ASP A 240 24.69 4.54 -11.35
CA ASP A 240 24.12 5.79 -11.85
C ASP A 240 23.36 5.52 -13.16
N TRP A 241 22.05 5.55 -13.09
CA TRP A 241 21.17 5.36 -14.24
C TRP A 241 20.59 6.66 -14.80
N SER A 242 21.08 7.83 -14.34
CA SER A 242 20.51 9.14 -14.71
C SER A 242 20.50 9.39 -16.22
N ASP A 243 21.55 8.99 -16.92
CA ASP A 243 21.71 9.18 -18.37
C ASP A 243 21.31 7.95 -19.20
N PHE A 244 20.86 6.87 -18.56
CA PHE A 244 20.47 5.65 -19.25
C PHE A 244 19.06 5.79 -19.86
N THR A 245 18.94 5.57 -21.17
CA THR A 245 17.70 5.83 -21.93
C THR A 245 17.16 4.63 -22.69
N GLU A 246 17.87 3.50 -22.68
CA GLU A 246 17.38 2.30 -23.35
C GLU A 246 16.07 1.81 -22.76
N THR A 247 15.19 1.29 -23.61
CA THR A 247 13.87 0.79 -23.23
C THR A 247 13.67 -0.64 -23.70
N LYS A 248 12.81 -1.36 -22.99
CA LYS A 248 12.32 -2.67 -23.41
C LYS A 248 10.82 -2.73 -23.16
N GLU A 249 10.08 -3.13 -24.19
CA GLU A 249 8.64 -3.31 -24.11
C GLU A 249 8.26 -4.35 -23.05
N ILE A 250 7.15 -4.11 -22.38
CA ILE A 250 6.56 -5.02 -21.40
C ILE A 250 5.53 -5.93 -22.08
N GLU A 251 5.17 -7.02 -21.40
CA GLU A 251 4.20 -7.98 -21.93
C GLU A 251 2.81 -7.34 -22.11
N PRO A 252 2.03 -7.77 -23.12
CA PRO A 252 0.69 -7.22 -23.38
C PRO A 252 -0.21 -7.24 -22.14
N GLU A 253 -0.22 -8.34 -21.39
CA GLU A 253 -1.02 -8.49 -20.17
C GLU A 253 -0.60 -7.48 -19.09
N ARG A 254 0.69 -7.16 -19.01
CA ARG A 254 1.20 -6.13 -18.11
C ARG A 254 0.88 -4.74 -18.60
N LEU A 255 0.88 -4.54 -19.92
CA LEU A 255 0.50 -3.26 -20.52
C LEU A 255 -0.98 -2.94 -20.23
N GLU A 256 -1.89 -3.94 -20.26
CA GLU A 256 -3.29 -3.77 -19.88
C GLU A 256 -3.47 -3.23 -18.46
N VAL A 257 -2.62 -3.66 -17.52
CA VAL A 257 -2.60 -3.13 -16.14
C VAL A 257 -2.21 -1.67 -16.14
N LEU A 258 -1.18 -1.30 -16.91
CA LEU A 258 -0.73 0.08 -17.01
C LEU A 258 -1.79 0.98 -17.66
N ASP A 259 -2.45 0.50 -18.71
CA ASP A 259 -3.59 1.18 -19.34
C ASP A 259 -4.75 1.39 -18.35
N SER A 260 -5.03 0.41 -17.52
CA SER A 260 -6.05 0.51 -16.48
C SER A 260 -5.70 1.58 -15.45
N LEU A 261 -4.43 1.70 -15.05
CA LEU A 261 -3.94 2.74 -14.16
C LEU A 261 -4.00 4.13 -14.79
N ILE A 262 -3.62 4.25 -16.08
CA ILE A 262 -3.72 5.49 -16.85
C ILE A 262 -5.19 5.95 -16.95
N ASN A 263 -6.08 5.03 -17.32
CA ASN A 263 -7.51 5.33 -17.40
C ASN A 263 -8.08 5.74 -16.04
N LYS A 264 -7.65 5.07 -14.97
CA LYS A 264 -8.03 5.45 -13.61
C LYS A 264 -7.57 6.87 -13.29
N ALA A 265 -6.30 7.19 -13.53
CA ALA A 265 -5.76 8.53 -13.28
C ALA A 265 -6.50 9.63 -14.03
N LYS A 266 -6.94 9.35 -15.26
CA LYS A 266 -7.71 10.31 -16.09
C LYS A 266 -9.19 10.40 -15.73
N SER A 267 -9.74 9.46 -14.98
CA SER A 267 -11.18 9.33 -14.68
C SER A 267 -11.59 9.90 -13.33
N VAL A 268 -10.64 10.24 -12.48
CA VAL A 268 -10.89 10.76 -11.13
C VAL A 268 -10.49 12.24 -11.03
N ASP A 269 -11.14 12.99 -10.15
CA ASP A 269 -10.83 14.40 -9.92
C ASP A 269 -9.58 14.59 -9.03
N THR A 270 -9.22 13.57 -8.25
CA THR A 270 -8.01 13.59 -7.41
C THR A 270 -6.76 13.51 -8.29
N GLU A 271 -5.78 14.37 -8.02
CA GLU A 271 -4.49 14.31 -8.70
C GLU A 271 -3.77 12.99 -8.42
N ILE A 272 -3.20 12.37 -9.46
CA ILE A 272 -2.40 11.14 -9.34
C ILE A 272 -1.02 11.36 -9.91
N LEU A 273 0.00 11.04 -9.11
CA LEU A 273 1.39 10.94 -9.52
C LEU A 273 1.85 9.49 -9.45
N PHE A 274 2.37 8.97 -10.54
CA PHE A 274 3.13 7.72 -10.51
C PHE A 274 4.61 7.99 -10.25
N LEU A 275 5.26 7.13 -9.46
CA LEU A 275 6.70 7.24 -9.24
C LEU A 275 7.36 5.89 -9.01
N THR A 276 8.70 5.89 -9.08
CA THR A 276 9.54 4.82 -8.54
C THR A 276 10.48 5.37 -7.48
N THR A 277 10.68 4.60 -6.41
CA THR A 277 11.64 4.91 -5.34
C THR A 277 13.05 4.49 -5.77
N PRO A 278 14.13 5.17 -5.29
CA PRO A 278 15.48 4.80 -5.63
C PRO A 278 15.87 3.43 -5.04
N TYR A 279 16.58 2.62 -5.82
CA TYR A 279 17.16 1.36 -5.34
C TYR A 279 18.35 0.95 -6.22
N PRO A 280 19.24 0.07 -5.74
CA PRO A 280 20.32 -0.48 -6.54
C PRO A 280 19.75 -1.31 -7.71
N GLU A 281 19.57 -0.65 -8.84
CA GLU A 281 18.91 -1.20 -10.01
C GLU A 281 19.88 -2.00 -10.89
N THR A 282 19.36 -2.93 -11.65
CA THR A 282 20.08 -3.59 -12.72
C THR A 282 19.65 -3.00 -14.07
N GLU A 283 20.53 -3.10 -15.08
CA GLU A 283 20.21 -2.70 -16.46
C GLU A 283 18.90 -3.33 -16.94
N THR A 284 18.64 -4.59 -16.60
CA THR A 284 17.39 -5.31 -16.93
C THR A 284 16.16 -4.61 -16.38
N LEU A 285 16.23 -3.99 -15.21
CA LEU A 285 15.08 -3.27 -14.63
C LEU A 285 14.99 -1.85 -15.17
N ALA A 286 16.12 -1.20 -15.36
CA ALA A 286 16.20 0.18 -15.88
C ALA A 286 15.54 0.31 -17.27
N VAL A 287 15.69 -0.67 -18.16
CA VAL A 287 15.03 -0.64 -19.49
C VAL A 287 13.49 -0.69 -19.38
N TYR A 288 12.95 -1.45 -18.43
CA TYR A 288 11.50 -1.50 -18.20
C TYR A 288 10.99 -0.24 -17.50
N GLU A 289 11.75 0.31 -16.58
CA GLU A 289 11.41 1.56 -15.90
C GLU A 289 11.34 2.72 -16.91
N ASN A 290 12.33 2.81 -17.82
CA ASN A 290 12.32 3.79 -18.89
C ASN A 290 11.13 3.61 -19.85
N PHE A 291 10.77 2.37 -20.19
CA PHE A 291 9.58 2.09 -21.00
C PHE A 291 8.31 2.58 -20.30
N VAL A 292 8.12 2.23 -19.03
CA VAL A 292 6.94 2.64 -18.25
C VAL A 292 6.87 4.15 -18.11
N GLN A 293 8.00 4.82 -17.86
CA GLN A 293 8.07 6.29 -17.81
C GLN A 293 7.60 6.89 -19.15
N ASN A 294 8.19 6.49 -20.25
CA ASN A 294 7.85 7.02 -21.57
C ASN A 294 6.37 6.78 -21.90
N TYR A 295 5.87 5.57 -21.62
CA TYR A 295 4.49 5.21 -21.89
C TYR A 295 3.49 6.04 -21.08
N LEU A 296 3.75 6.29 -19.80
CA LEU A 296 2.92 7.14 -18.96
C LEU A 296 2.94 8.60 -19.44
N GLU A 297 4.12 9.14 -19.74
CA GLU A 297 4.30 10.52 -20.22
C GLU A 297 3.64 10.75 -21.59
N GLU A 298 3.77 9.80 -22.54
CA GLU A 298 3.11 9.84 -23.84
C GLU A 298 1.58 9.79 -23.71
N ASN A 299 1.07 9.13 -22.68
CA ASN A 299 -0.35 9.12 -22.35
C ASN A 299 -0.79 10.31 -21.48
N GLY A 300 0.07 11.30 -21.25
CA GLY A 300 -0.27 12.53 -20.53
C GLY A 300 -0.44 12.34 -19.03
N VAL A 301 0.19 11.33 -18.44
CA VAL A 301 0.18 11.04 -17.01
C VAL A 301 1.54 11.35 -16.41
N ASN A 302 1.55 12.01 -15.24
CA ASN A 302 2.78 12.39 -14.57
C ASN A 302 3.50 11.17 -13.98
N PHE A 303 4.80 11.06 -14.28
CA PHE A 303 5.68 10.08 -13.67
C PHE A 303 6.92 10.75 -13.08
N PHE A 304 7.39 10.28 -11.94
CA PHE A 304 8.59 10.78 -11.28
C PHE A 304 9.58 9.64 -11.00
N ASN A 305 10.67 9.61 -11.74
CA ASN A 305 11.70 8.58 -11.61
C ASN A 305 12.78 8.99 -10.61
N CYS A 306 12.72 8.44 -9.39
CA CYS A 306 13.73 8.72 -8.37
C CYS A 306 15.10 8.09 -8.68
N ASN A 307 15.18 7.02 -9.48
CA ASN A 307 16.46 6.43 -9.87
C ASN A 307 17.28 7.38 -10.75
N LYS A 308 16.62 8.21 -11.57
CA LYS A 308 17.28 9.27 -12.33
C LYS A 308 17.68 10.49 -11.48
N LYS A 309 17.24 10.54 -10.21
CA LYS A 309 17.47 11.67 -9.29
C LYS A 309 18.31 11.30 -8.06
N VAL A 310 18.96 10.14 -8.08
CA VAL A 310 19.75 9.61 -6.95
C VAL A 310 20.77 10.63 -6.43
N LYS A 311 21.50 11.31 -7.33
CA LYS A 311 22.48 12.35 -6.96
C LYS A 311 21.82 13.58 -6.33
N GLU A 312 20.71 14.03 -6.89
CA GLU A 312 19.97 15.19 -6.40
C GLU A 312 19.30 14.93 -5.05
N ILE A 313 18.78 13.70 -4.86
CA ILE A 313 18.26 13.22 -3.56
C ILE A 313 19.41 13.09 -2.55
N GLY A 314 20.63 12.88 -3.02
CA GLY A 314 21.80 12.65 -2.17
C GLY A 314 21.83 11.25 -1.56
N ILE A 315 21.31 10.25 -2.27
CA ILE A 315 21.37 8.84 -1.86
C ILE A 315 22.80 8.31 -1.96
N ASP A 316 23.23 7.68 -0.87
CA ASP A 316 24.46 6.89 -0.80
C ASP A 316 24.06 5.41 -0.60
N PHE A 317 24.15 4.61 -1.66
CA PHE A 317 23.78 3.19 -1.62
C PHE A 317 24.59 2.38 -0.60
N ALA A 318 25.79 2.84 -0.27
CA ALA A 318 26.61 2.18 0.73
C ALA A 318 26.19 2.44 2.18
N SER A 319 25.31 3.42 2.43
CA SER A 319 24.95 3.80 3.81
C SER A 319 23.47 4.07 4.05
N ASP A 320 22.67 4.28 3.00
CA ASP A 320 21.27 4.71 3.12
C ASP A 320 20.26 3.56 2.97
N PHE A 321 20.73 2.32 2.81
CA PHE A 321 19.89 1.12 2.66
C PHE A 321 20.13 0.15 3.81
N TYR A 322 19.10 -0.63 4.18
CA TYR A 322 19.24 -1.71 5.14
C TYR A 322 19.24 -3.10 4.50
N ASP A 323 18.82 -3.19 3.26
CA ASP A 323 18.91 -4.35 2.38
C ASP A 323 19.08 -3.88 0.92
N LYS A 324 19.04 -4.80 -0.05
CA LYS A 324 19.18 -4.49 -1.48
C LYS A 324 17.99 -3.71 -2.10
N LYS A 325 16.92 -3.44 -1.34
CA LYS A 325 15.68 -2.92 -1.90
C LYS A 325 15.11 -1.73 -1.14
N HIS A 326 15.47 -1.56 0.12
CA HIS A 326 14.77 -0.64 0.99
C HIS A 326 15.74 0.26 1.74
N THR A 327 15.38 1.52 1.84
CA THR A 327 16.16 2.48 2.63
C THR A 327 16.07 2.20 4.12
N ASN A 328 17.15 2.53 4.82
CA ASN A 328 17.11 2.73 6.25
C ASN A 328 16.55 4.14 6.58
N VAL A 329 16.46 4.46 7.87
CA VAL A 329 15.88 5.75 8.32
C VAL A 329 16.56 6.95 7.68
N LYS A 330 17.87 6.92 7.45
CA LYS A 330 18.63 8.01 6.86
C LYS A 330 18.29 8.23 5.40
N GLY A 331 18.25 7.16 4.61
CA GLY A 331 17.83 7.22 3.20
C GLY A 331 16.37 7.62 3.06
N ALA A 332 15.48 7.09 3.91
CA ALA A 332 14.06 7.41 3.90
C ALA A 332 13.78 8.91 4.10
N VAL A 333 14.49 9.55 5.04
CA VAL A 333 14.37 11.01 5.25
C VAL A 333 14.76 11.78 3.99
N LYS A 334 15.90 11.44 3.37
CA LYS A 334 16.36 12.10 2.13
C LYS A 334 15.32 11.99 1.00
N VAL A 335 14.77 10.79 0.79
CA VAL A 335 13.73 10.58 -0.23
C VAL A 335 12.48 11.36 0.10
N THR A 336 12.00 11.28 1.36
CA THR A 336 10.79 12.01 1.78
C THR A 336 10.95 13.52 1.61
N GLU A 337 12.08 14.10 2.00
CA GLU A 337 12.31 15.52 1.85
C GLU A 337 12.37 15.95 0.38
N TYR A 338 13.08 15.19 -0.46
CA TYR A 338 13.20 15.54 -1.86
C TYR A 338 11.87 15.39 -2.62
N VAL A 339 11.22 14.24 -2.46
CA VAL A 339 9.91 14.00 -3.07
C VAL A 339 8.88 14.97 -2.51
N GLY A 340 8.86 15.19 -1.18
CA GLY A 340 7.96 16.15 -0.54
C GLY A 340 8.08 17.56 -1.13
N LYS A 341 9.31 18.04 -1.34
CA LYS A 341 9.54 19.32 -2.02
C LYS A 341 8.97 19.32 -3.44
N TYR A 342 9.24 18.25 -4.19
CA TYR A 342 8.70 18.12 -5.55
C TYR A 342 7.16 18.15 -5.56
N LEU A 343 6.49 17.43 -4.62
CA LEU A 343 5.04 17.42 -4.54
C LEU A 343 4.48 18.81 -4.22
N VAL A 344 5.06 19.50 -3.26
CA VAL A 344 4.66 20.88 -2.89
C VAL A 344 4.79 21.82 -4.07
N ASP A 345 5.94 21.80 -4.75
CA ASP A 345 6.22 22.72 -5.87
C ASP A 345 5.36 22.39 -7.11
N LYS A 346 5.21 21.11 -7.45
CA LYS A 346 4.50 20.65 -8.66
C LYS A 346 2.99 20.80 -8.56
N TYR A 347 2.41 20.45 -7.39
CA TYR A 347 0.97 20.43 -7.17
C TYR A 347 0.48 21.63 -6.36
N ASN A 348 1.34 22.60 -6.06
CA ASN A 348 1.01 23.78 -5.26
C ASN A 348 0.33 23.41 -3.93
N LEU A 349 0.84 22.36 -3.26
CA LEU A 349 0.27 21.93 -2.00
C LEU A 349 0.54 22.97 -0.91
N GLU A 350 -0.53 23.49 -0.33
CA GLU A 350 -0.48 24.36 0.84
C GLU A 350 -0.44 23.52 2.12
N LYS A 351 0.03 24.12 3.21
CA LYS A 351 -0.03 23.48 4.53
C LYS A 351 -1.43 22.98 4.84
N SER A 352 -1.53 21.79 5.40
CA SER A 352 -2.81 21.18 5.75
C SER A 352 -3.59 22.06 6.71
N ASN A 353 -4.89 22.23 6.43
CA ASN A 353 -5.77 23.02 7.27
C ASN A 353 -6.24 22.17 8.46
N LEU A 354 -5.54 22.28 9.57
CA LEU A 354 -5.74 21.49 10.78
C LEU A 354 -6.27 22.31 11.92
N THR A 355 -7.12 21.71 12.72
CA THR A 355 -7.50 22.25 14.05
C THR A 355 -6.27 22.25 14.99
N GLU A 356 -6.34 23.00 16.08
CA GLU A 356 -5.26 23.02 17.09
C GLU A 356 -4.99 21.63 17.69
N GLU A 357 -6.02 20.80 17.83
CA GLU A 357 -5.90 19.43 18.36
C GLU A 357 -5.15 18.55 17.37
N GLU A 358 -5.51 18.62 16.09
CA GLU A 358 -4.84 17.89 15.02
C GLU A 358 -3.39 18.31 14.84
N GLN A 359 -3.12 19.61 14.91
CA GLN A 359 -1.74 20.11 14.87
C GLN A 359 -0.90 19.53 16.01
N LYS A 360 -1.47 19.48 17.24
CA LYS A 360 -0.80 18.87 18.40
C LYS A 360 -0.58 17.37 18.21
N GLU A 361 -1.56 16.66 17.64
CA GLU A 361 -1.41 15.23 17.35
C GLU A 361 -0.29 14.97 16.34
N TRP A 362 -0.26 15.70 15.24
CA TRP A 362 0.77 15.57 14.22
C TRP A 362 2.15 15.95 14.74
N GLN A 363 2.25 17.05 15.49
CA GLN A 363 3.51 17.47 16.12
C GLN A 363 4.00 16.44 17.12
N SER A 364 3.12 15.90 17.96
CA SER A 364 3.47 14.83 18.91
C SER A 364 3.97 13.57 18.22
N ALA A 365 3.36 13.19 17.08
CA ALA A 365 3.83 12.05 16.30
C ALA A 365 5.21 12.31 15.68
N ALA A 366 5.47 13.52 15.18
CA ALA A 366 6.76 13.91 14.63
C ALA A 366 7.85 13.95 15.72
N ASP A 367 7.58 14.57 16.86
CA ASP A 367 8.51 14.63 18.00
C ASP A 367 8.86 13.23 18.52
N LYS A 368 7.84 12.36 18.63
CA LYS A 368 8.03 10.97 19.04
C LYS A 368 8.89 10.20 18.03
N TRP A 369 8.61 10.36 16.73
CA TRP A 369 9.38 9.72 15.68
C TRP A 369 10.84 10.18 15.66
N ASN A 370 11.09 11.47 15.79
CA ASN A 370 12.44 12.04 15.86
C ASN A 370 13.22 11.43 17.03
N LYS A 371 12.62 11.43 18.22
CA LYS A 371 13.26 10.95 19.45
C LYS A 371 13.47 9.44 19.48
N GLU A 372 12.50 8.66 19.03
CA GLU A 372 12.51 7.19 19.18
C GLU A 372 13.09 6.47 17.97
N VAL A 373 13.05 7.08 16.79
CA VAL A 373 13.42 6.43 15.52
C VAL A 373 14.56 7.14 14.81
N LEU A 374 14.42 8.44 14.51
CA LEU A 374 15.39 9.17 13.69
C LEU A 374 16.75 9.32 14.39
N GLU A 375 16.78 10.00 15.55
CA GLU A 375 18.03 10.29 16.24
C GLU A 375 18.82 9.02 16.62
N PRO A 376 18.22 8.00 17.27
CA PRO A 376 18.95 6.78 17.61
C PRO A 376 19.29 5.95 16.37
N GLY A 377 18.45 5.99 15.33
CA GLY A 377 18.66 5.27 14.08
C GLY A 377 19.83 5.82 13.30
N VAL A 378 19.90 7.13 13.08
CA VAL A 378 21.02 7.81 12.40
C VAL A 378 22.33 7.55 13.14
N LYS A 379 22.34 7.72 14.45
CA LYS A 379 23.54 7.45 15.29
C LYS A 379 24.05 6.02 15.10
N LYS A 380 23.14 5.03 15.15
CA LYS A 380 23.50 3.62 14.96
C LYS A 380 24.06 3.33 13.57
N ILE A 381 23.49 3.95 12.53
CA ILE A 381 23.96 3.83 11.14
C ILE A 381 25.38 4.41 11.04
N GLU A 382 25.62 5.62 11.54
CA GLU A 382 26.92 6.29 11.50
C GLU A 382 28.02 5.50 12.23
N GLU A 383 27.71 4.95 13.40
CA GLU A 383 28.61 4.06 14.13
C GLU A 383 28.95 2.79 13.33
N THR A 384 27.95 2.22 12.64
CA THR A 384 28.13 1.01 11.82
C THR A 384 29.01 1.29 10.62
N VAL A 385 28.75 2.38 9.89
CA VAL A 385 29.54 2.83 8.75
C VAL A 385 30.99 3.14 9.16
N SER A 386 31.18 3.83 10.28
CA SER A 386 32.51 4.17 10.80
C SER A 386 33.33 2.92 11.15
N LYS A 387 32.71 1.94 11.79
CA LYS A 387 33.35 0.64 12.10
C LYS A 387 33.72 -0.16 10.83
N HIS A 388 32.89 -0.09 9.79
CA HIS A 388 33.18 -0.76 8.53
C HIS A 388 34.36 -0.11 7.80
N LYS A 389 34.40 1.21 7.71
CA LYS A 389 35.53 1.95 7.13
C LYS A 389 36.85 1.68 7.88
N ALA A 390 36.83 1.62 9.20
CA ALA A 390 38.01 1.35 10.00
C ALA A 390 38.56 -0.09 9.75
N LYS A 391 37.69 -1.08 9.54
CA LYS A 391 38.10 -2.45 9.18
C LYS A 391 38.67 -2.56 7.78
N GLY A 392 38.12 -1.83 6.81
CA GLY A 392 38.62 -1.78 5.43
C GLY A 392 40.00 -1.11 5.33
N SER A 393 40.32 -0.13 6.18
CA SER A 393 41.62 0.54 6.20
C SER A 393 42.76 -0.25 6.84
N THR A 394 42.45 -1.38 7.52
CA THR A 394 43.46 -2.24 8.17
C THR A 394 43.91 -3.41 7.29
N ASN A 395 43.39 -3.54 6.08
CA ASN A 395 43.70 -4.59 5.12
C ASN A 395 44.56 -4.13 3.91
N TYR A 396 45.40 -3.07 4.07
CA TYR A 396 46.42 -2.66 3.13
C TYR A 396 47.80 -2.70 3.76
#